data_801f17cd1b89f09c9bb82daad6408288
#
_entry.id   801f17cd1b89f09c9bb82daad6408288
#
_cell.length_a   1.000
_cell.length_b   1.000
_cell.length_c   1.000
_cell.angle_alpha   90.00
_cell.angle_beta   90.00
_cell.angle_gamma   90.00
#
_symmetry.space_group_name_H-M   'P 1'
#
loop_
_entity.id
_entity.type
_entity.pdbx_description
1 polymer ?
#
loop_
_entity_poly.entity_id
_entity_poly.type
_entity_poly.pdbx_seq_one_letter_code
_entity_poly.pdbx_strand_id
1 'polypeptide(L)'
;MRTLIVDDERLARNELKRLLEPYTKIEIVGEAANAEEALKLIEEQQPELLFLDIQMPGKNGFELLSSIEGKTPEVIFTTAFDEYAIKAFEFNALDYLLKPIDTERIKETIHRI
;
A
#
# COMPACT_ATOMS: atom_id res chain seq x y z
N MET A 1 0.03 2.74 13.68
CA MET A 1 -0.21 1.52 12.87
C MET A 1 1.07 1.05 12.20
N ARG A 2 1.36 -0.20 12.33
CA ARG A 2 2.50 -0.83 11.66
C ARG A 2 2.17 -0.95 10.16
N THR A 3 2.98 -0.31 9.34
CA THR A 3 2.66 -0.08 7.93
C THR A 3 3.78 -0.57 7.02
N LEU A 4 3.39 -1.24 5.94
CA LEU A 4 4.30 -1.71 4.91
C LEU A 4 4.01 -0.95 3.62
N ILE A 5 5.07 -0.54 2.91
CA ILE A 5 4.96 0.11 1.61
C ILE A 5 5.44 -0.87 0.53
N VAL A 6 4.58 -1.13 -0.45
CA VAL A 6 4.88 -2.05 -1.54
C VAL A 6 4.74 -1.32 -2.88
N ASP A 7 5.86 -1.12 -3.56
CA ASP A 7 5.91 -0.44 -4.85
C ASP A 7 7.24 -0.83 -5.53
N ASP A 8 7.20 -1.14 -6.80
CA ASP A 8 8.41 -1.55 -7.52
C ASP A 8 9.36 -0.38 -7.79
N GLU A 9 8.90 0.85 -7.67
CA GLU A 9 9.71 2.04 -7.91
C GLU A 9 10.22 2.64 -6.61
N ARG A 10 11.54 2.70 -6.44
CA ARG A 10 12.15 3.25 -5.23
C ARG A 10 11.76 4.71 -5.00
N LEU A 11 11.70 5.52 -6.09
CA LEU A 11 11.32 6.92 -5.97
C LEU A 11 9.88 7.09 -5.47
N ALA A 12 8.97 6.21 -5.90
CA ALA A 12 7.60 6.24 -5.42
C ALA A 12 7.52 5.88 -3.94
N ARG A 13 8.30 4.88 -3.49
CA ARG A 13 8.36 4.53 -2.07
C ARG A 13 8.92 5.68 -1.23
N ASN A 14 9.97 6.33 -1.70
CA ASN A 14 10.57 7.46 -0.98
C ASN A 14 9.62 8.64 -0.89
N GLU A 15 8.88 8.93 -1.97
CA GLU A 15 7.89 10.01 -1.98
C GLU A 15 6.76 9.72 -1.00
N LEU A 16 6.29 8.49 -0.95
CA LEU A 16 5.24 8.11 -0.02
C LEU A 16 5.72 8.20 1.43
N LYS A 17 6.95 7.76 1.71
CA LYS A 17 7.54 7.91 3.05
C LYS A 17 7.59 9.37 3.47
N ARG A 18 7.97 10.25 2.55
CA ARG A 18 8.01 11.69 2.81
C ARG A 18 6.63 12.24 3.13
N LEU A 19 5.62 11.84 2.36
CA LEU A 19 4.23 12.27 2.58
C LEU A 19 3.68 11.78 3.92
N LEU A 20 4.10 10.61 4.37
CA LEU A 20 3.62 10.02 5.62
C LEU A 20 4.36 10.49 6.87
N GLU A 21 5.51 11.14 6.70
CA GLU A 21 6.36 11.58 7.81
C GLU A 21 5.63 12.39 8.88
N PRO A 22 4.73 13.35 8.54
CA PRO A 22 4.03 14.14 9.56
C PRO A 22 3.05 13.34 10.42
N TYR A 23 2.71 12.11 10.04
CA TYR A 23 1.65 11.35 10.69
C TYR A 23 2.21 10.30 11.62
N THR A 24 2.28 10.63 12.90
CA THR A 24 2.93 9.79 13.92
C THR A 24 2.22 8.45 14.15
N LYS A 25 0.94 8.34 13.81
CA LYS A 25 0.24 7.07 13.94
C LYS A 25 0.64 6.04 12.88
N ILE A 26 1.38 6.46 11.84
CA ILE A 26 1.89 5.56 10.81
C ILE A 26 3.34 5.24 11.13
N GLU A 27 3.60 3.97 11.43
CA GLU A 27 4.95 3.46 11.66
C GLU A 27 5.34 2.56 10.49
N ILE A 28 6.28 3.00 9.65
CA ILE A 28 6.72 2.22 8.50
C ILE A 28 7.68 1.13 8.98
N VAL A 29 7.27 -0.12 8.89
CA VAL A 29 8.05 -1.26 9.37
C VAL A 29 8.80 -1.98 8.26
N GLY A 30 8.59 -1.59 7.00
CA GLY A 30 9.31 -2.17 5.89
C GLY A 30 8.85 -1.65 4.55
N GLU A 31 9.62 -1.97 3.53
CA GLU A 31 9.34 -1.67 2.12
C GLU A 31 9.60 -2.92 1.30
N ALA A 32 8.80 -3.11 0.26
CA ALA A 32 8.99 -4.20 -0.67
C ALA A 32 8.88 -3.69 -2.11
N ALA A 33 9.70 -4.24 -3.00
CA ALA A 33 9.74 -3.86 -4.40
C ALA A 33 8.96 -4.83 -5.30
N ASN A 34 8.46 -5.92 -4.75
CA ASN A 34 7.70 -6.91 -5.50
C ASN A 34 6.86 -7.77 -4.54
N ALA A 35 6.00 -8.62 -5.12
CA ALA A 35 5.09 -9.44 -4.31
C ALA A 35 5.81 -10.43 -3.42
N GLU A 36 6.90 -11.02 -3.88
CA GLU A 36 7.65 -12.02 -3.10
C GLU A 36 8.22 -11.39 -1.83
N GLU A 37 8.88 -10.23 -1.96
CA GLU A 37 9.40 -9.49 -0.80
C GLU A 37 8.27 -9.07 0.13
N ALA A 38 7.15 -8.62 -0.43
CA ALA A 38 6.01 -8.17 0.34
C ALA A 38 5.41 -9.30 1.17
N LEU A 39 5.21 -10.46 0.57
CA LEU A 39 4.65 -11.61 1.30
C LEU A 39 5.55 -12.04 2.45
N LYS A 40 6.86 -12.00 2.25
CA LYS A 40 7.82 -12.32 3.31
C LYS A 40 7.72 -11.33 4.47
N LEU A 41 7.68 -10.02 4.16
CA LEU A 41 7.56 -8.98 5.17
C LEU A 41 6.21 -9.02 5.89
N ILE A 42 5.13 -9.35 5.19
CA ILE A 42 3.81 -9.49 5.80
C ILE A 42 3.85 -10.61 6.85
N GLU A 43 4.48 -11.73 6.51
CA GLU A 43 4.62 -12.84 7.44
C GLU A 43 5.49 -12.48 8.64
N GLU A 44 6.63 -11.83 8.39
CA GLU A 44 7.61 -11.51 9.44
C GLU A 44 7.16 -10.36 10.34
N GLN A 45 6.60 -9.31 9.76
CA GLN A 45 6.28 -8.06 10.46
C GLN A 45 4.83 -7.95 10.90
N GLN A 46 3.94 -8.73 10.31
CA GLN A 46 2.51 -8.67 10.60
C GLN A 46 1.97 -7.23 10.58
N PRO A 47 2.10 -6.51 9.46
CA PRO A 47 1.64 -5.13 9.41
C PRO A 47 0.12 -5.04 9.53
N GLU A 48 -0.34 -3.90 10.02
CA GLU A 48 -1.76 -3.62 10.11
C GLU A 48 -2.29 -2.94 8.85
N LEU A 49 -1.39 -2.28 8.10
CA LEU A 49 -1.73 -1.48 6.94
C LEU A 49 -0.72 -1.69 5.82
N LEU A 50 -1.23 -1.83 4.58
CA LEU A 50 -0.40 -1.85 3.37
C LEU A 50 -0.73 -0.65 2.51
N PHE A 51 0.30 0.08 2.05
CA PHE A 51 0.20 0.92 0.86
C PHE A 51 0.73 0.07 -0.29
N LEU A 52 -0.12 -0.24 -1.24
CA LEU A 52 0.14 -1.28 -2.23
C LEU A 52 -0.06 -0.77 -3.64
N ASP A 53 1.03 -0.75 -4.41
CA ASP A 53 0.96 -0.44 -5.83
C ASP A 53 0.25 -1.59 -6.55
N ILE A 54 -0.60 -1.24 -7.51
CA ILE A 54 -1.33 -2.24 -8.30
C ILE A 54 -0.44 -2.84 -9.38
N GLN A 55 0.26 -2.00 -10.14
CA GLN A 55 1.07 -2.47 -11.26
C GLN A 55 2.51 -2.70 -10.86
N MET A 56 2.87 -3.96 -10.73
CA MET A 56 4.23 -4.40 -10.44
C MET A 56 4.59 -5.57 -11.36
N PRO A 57 5.87 -5.71 -11.73
CA PRO A 57 6.31 -6.89 -12.48
C PRO A 57 6.02 -8.18 -11.71
N GLY A 58 5.66 -9.24 -12.43
CA GLY A 58 5.27 -10.49 -11.81
C GLY A 58 3.83 -10.41 -11.27
N LYS A 59 3.63 -10.68 -9.99
CA LYS A 59 2.30 -10.52 -9.39
C LYS A 59 1.97 -9.06 -9.17
N ASN A 60 0.78 -8.64 -9.60
CA ASN A 60 0.27 -7.30 -9.32
C ASN A 60 -0.28 -7.22 -7.89
N GLY A 61 -0.74 -6.02 -7.49
CA GLY A 61 -1.25 -5.81 -6.13
C GLY A 61 -2.44 -6.69 -5.78
N PHE A 62 -3.34 -6.93 -6.71
CA PHE A 62 -4.51 -7.79 -6.47
C PHE A 62 -4.11 -9.26 -6.28
N GLU A 63 -3.17 -9.72 -7.11
CA GLU A 63 -2.65 -11.08 -7.00
C GLU A 63 -1.90 -11.28 -5.69
N LEU A 64 -1.16 -10.26 -5.25
CA LEU A 64 -0.48 -10.27 -3.96
C LEU A 64 -1.49 -10.49 -2.83
N LEU A 65 -2.57 -9.70 -2.80
CA LEU A 65 -3.59 -9.83 -1.77
C LEU A 65 -4.23 -11.21 -1.76
N SER A 66 -4.48 -11.77 -2.93
CA SER A 66 -5.06 -13.11 -3.05
C SER A 66 -4.11 -14.19 -2.58
N SER A 67 -2.82 -13.88 -2.47
CA SER A 67 -1.78 -14.83 -2.03
C SER A 67 -1.54 -14.80 -0.52
N ILE A 68 -2.11 -13.81 0.19
CA ILE A 68 -1.90 -13.71 1.64
C ILE A 68 -2.70 -14.80 2.35
N GLU A 69 -1.99 -15.57 3.17
CA GLU A 69 -2.60 -16.58 4.03
C GLU A 69 -2.76 -15.99 5.43
N GLY A 70 -3.88 -16.29 6.07
CA GLY A 70 -4.18 -15.75 7.39
C GLY A 70 -4.82 -14.38 7.33
N LYS A 71 -4.54 -13.54 8.33
CA LYS A 71 -5.17 -12.25 8.45
C LYS A 71 -4.62 -11.25 7.42
N THR A 72 -5.51 -10.68 6.62
CA THR A 72 -5.16 -9.66 5.63
C THR A 72 -5.08 -8.29 6.30
N PRO A 73 -3.99 -7.54 6.11
CA PRO A 73 -3.92 -6.15 6.58
C PRO A 73 -4.95 -5.26 5.89
N GLU A 74 -5.23 -4.11 6.46
CA GLU A 74 -5.97 -3.06 5.76
C GLU A 74 -5.14 -2.61 4.57
N VAL A 75 -5.78 -2.25 3.46
CA VAL A 75 -5.09 -1.92 2.21
C VAL A 75 -5.51 -0.56 1.69
N ILE A 76 -4.50 0.23 1.31
CA ILE A 76 -4.68 1.45 0.54
C ILE A 76 -3.92 1.23 -0.76
N PHE A 77 -4.64 1.20 -1.89
CA PHE A 77 -3.98 1.03 -3.18
C PHE A 77 -3.39 2.34 -3.67
N THR A 78 -2.24 2.25 -4.31
CA THR A 78 -1.62 3.37 -5.01
C THR A 78 -1.41 2.97 -6.47
N THR A 79 -1.69 3.86 -7.41
CA THR A 79 -1.56 3.53 -8.83
C THR A 79 -1.52 4.81 -9.68
N ALA A 80 -0.93 4.69 -10.88
CA ALA A 80 -0.97 5.76 -11.88
C ALA A 80 -2.26 5.71 -12.73
N PHE A 81 -3.13 4.72 -12.51
CA PHE A 81 -4.29 4.45 -13.38
C PHE A 81 -5.59 4.49 -12.57
N ASP A 82 -6.62 5.11 -13.15
CA ASP A 82 -7.93 5.22 -12.50
C ASP A 82 -8.85 4.02 -12.79
N GLU A 83 -8.47 3.16 -13.73
CA GLU A 83 -9.32 2.05 -14.18
C GLU A 83 -9.50 0.92 -13.17
N TYR A 84 -8.69 0.89 -12.09
CA TYR A 84 -8.74 -0.19 -11.11
C TYR A 84 -9.60 0.10 -9.89
N ALA A 85 -10.27 1.27 -9.85
CA ALA A 85 -11.00 1.70 -8.67
C ALA A 85 -12.11 0.72 -8.25
N ILE A 86 -12.87 0.20 -9.22
CA ILE A 86 -13.96 -0.74 -8.94
C ILE A 86 -13.41 -2.04 -8.35
N LYS A 87 -12.33 -2.55 -8.93
CA LYS A 87 -11.71 -3.79 -8.43
C LYS A 87 -11.12 -3.60 -7.04
N ALA A 88 -10.51 -2.44 -6.78
CA ALA A 88 -10.01 -2.10 -5.45
C ALA A 88 -11.12 -2.14 -4.40
N PHE A 89 -12.28 -1.61 -4.75
CA PHE A 89 -13.46 -1.65 -3.89
C PHE A 89 -13.87 -3.09 -3.57
N GLU A 90 -13.82 -3.99 -4.55
CA GLU A 90 -14.14 -5.40 -4.36
C GLU A 90 -13.20 -6.09 -3.37
N PHE A 91 -11.97 -5.59 -3.23
CA PHE A 91 -11.00 -6.08 -2.25
C PHE A 91 -11.13 -5.40 -0.89
N ASN A 92 -12.17 -4.60 -0.69
CA ASN A 92 -12.42 -3.88 0.56
C ASN A 92 -11.28 -2.92 0.93
N ALA A 93 -10.69 -2.26 -0.05
CA ALA A 93 -9.64 -1.28 0.20
C ALA A 93 -10.16 -0.11 1.04
N LEU A 94 -9.35 0.38 1.96
CA LEU A 94 -9.66 1.58 2.73
C LEU A 94 -9.70 2.81 1.84
N ASP A 95 -8.79 2.86 0.87
CA ASP A 95 -8.73 3.98 -0.06
C ASP A 95 -7.98 3.60 -1.34
N TYR A 96 -8.03 4.50 -2.31
CA TYR A 96 -7.45 4.32 -3.63
C TYR A 96 -6.82 5.66 -4.03
N LEU A 97 -5.48 5.67 -4.12
CA LEU A 97 -4.73 6.90 -4.35
C LEU A 97 -4.10 6.90 -5.74
N LEU A 98 -4.40 7.94 -6.52
CA LEU A 98 -3.78 8.12 -7.83
C LEU A 98 -2.44 8.85 -7.70
N LYS A 99 -1.44 8.35 -8.40
CA LYS A 99 -0.12 8.99 -8.48
C LYS A 99 -0.15 10.11 -9.53
N PRO A 100 0.55 11.22 -9.31
CA PRO A 100 1.28 11.55 -8.08
C PRO A 100 0.32 11.84 -6.93
N ILE A 101 0.65 11.33 -5.74
CA ILE A 101 -0.23 11.45 -4.59
C ILE A 101 -0.14 12.86 -4.02
N ASP A 102 -1.29 13.51 -3.91
CA ASP A 102 -1.42 14.86 -3.38
C ASP A 102 -1.36 14.83 -1.84
N THR A 103 -0.72 15.84 -1.27
CA THR A 103 -0.61 16.02 0.18
C THR A 103 -1.98 16.06 0.86
N GLU A 104 -2.94 16.77 0.28
CA GLU A 104 -4.30 16.84 0.84
C GLU A 104 -5.00 15.48 0.77
N ARG A 105 -4.76 14.74 -0.30
CA ARG A 105 -5.37 13.43 -0.48
C ARG A 105 -4.85 12.43 0.57
N ILE A 106 -3.55 12.47 0.86
CA ILE A 106 -2.95 11.66 1.92
C ILE A 106 -3.57 12.01 3.29
N LYS A 107 -3.75 13.29 3.55
CA LYS A 107 -4.35 13.76 4.80
C LYS A 107 -5.76 13.18 5.00
N GLU A 108 -6.58 13.22 3.97
CA GLU A 108 -7.93 12.64 4.01
C GLU A 108 -7.89 11.15 4.30
N THR A 109 -6.98 10.44 3.63
CA THR A 109 -6.82 9.00 3.79
C THR A 109 -6.43 8.64 5.22
N ILE A 110 -5.45 9.35 5.77
CA ILE A 110 -4.96 9.09 7.14
C ILE A 110 -6.06 9.37 8.16
N HIS A 111 -6.91 10.36 7.92
CA HIS A 111 -8.02 10.66 8.83
C HIS A 111 -9.08 9.56 8.89
N ARG A 112 -9.14 8.68 7.90
CA ARG A 112 -10.08 7.55 7.87
C ARG A 112 -9.60 6.35 8.67
N ILE A 113 -8.35 6.35 9.05
CA ILE A 113 -7.75 5.19 9.74
C ILE A 113 -8.00 5.23 11.25
#